data_c36bf984891dd4ee6adbd17beaeae596
#
_entry.id   c36bf984891dd4ee6adbd17beaeae596
#
_cell.length_a   1.000
_cell.length_b   1.000
_cell.length_c   1.000
_cell.angle_alpha   90.00
_cell.angle_beta   90.00
_cell.angle_gamma   90.00
#
_symmetry.space_group_name_H-M   'P 1'
#
loop_
_entity.id
_entity.type
_entity.pdbx_description
1 polymer ?
#
loop_
_entity_poly.entity_id
_entity_poly.type
_entity_poly.pdbx_seq_one_letter_code
_entity_poly.pdbx_strand_id
1 'polypeptide(L)'
;MPNAKAMGSLSNKLLSYISTTLVHDSNYDIALILLKNYSRLKNLSIGEVAELCYVSPAAISRFCRFIGFDNFKEFKQSLEQDFSMANDYSRQFYAMLCSDEKMAIATYRDELIANISTVSPEIYFTDASQLESYANSLY
;
A
#
# COMPACT_ATOMS: atom_id res chain seq x y z
N MET A 1 1.44 2.74 -21.29
CA MET A 1 1.57 2.77 -19.83
C MET A 1 1.89 1.36 -19.33
N PRO A 2 2.88 1.25 -18.48
CA PRO A 2 3.14 -0.04 -17.87
C PRO A 2 1.88 -0.52 -17.17
N ASN A 3 1.60 -1.79 -17.23
CA ASN A 3 0.42 -2.29 -16.54
C ASN A 3 0.63 -2.21 -15.01
N ALA A 4 -0.46 -2.26 -14.26
CA ALA A 4 -0.40 -2.13 -12.81
C ALA A 4 0.48 -3.18 -12.16
N LYS A 5 0.55 -4.39 -12.73
CA LYS A 5 1.37 -5.47 -12.20
C LYS A 5 2.86 -5.18 -12.35
N ALA A 6 3.25 -4.55 -13.46
CA ALA A 6 4.65 -4.21 -13.70
C ALA A 6 5.12 -3.06 -12.83
N MET A 7 4.24 -2.08 -12.58
CA MET A 7 4.57 -0.92 -11.77
C MET A 7 4.37 -1.15 -10.29
N GLY A 8 3.36 -1.92 -9.99
CA GLY A 8 2.91 -2.00 -8.63
C GLY A 8 3.03 -3.40 -8.12
N SER A 9 4.03 -3.64 -7.33
CA SER A 9 3.97 -4.75 -6.44
C SER A 9 2.70 -4.61 -5.59
N LEU A 10 2.24 -5.71 -5.05
CA LEU A 10 1.08 -5.69 -4.16
C LEU A 10 1.32 -4.75 -2.97
N SER A 11 2.53 -4.78 -2.41
CA SER A 11 2.86 -3.92 -1.29
C SER A 11 2.71 -2.44 -1.64
N ASN A 12 3.18 -2.02 -2.81
CA ASN A 12 3.03 -0.64 -3.24
C ASN A 12 1.58 -0.23 -3.41
N LYS A 13 0.74 -1.12 -3.94
CA LYS A 13 -0.69 -0.84 -4.07
C LYS A 13 -1.36 -0.65 -2.72
N LEU A 14 -1.07 -1.53 -1.77
CA LEU A 14 -1.64 -1.43 -0.43
C LEU A 14 -1.15 -0.19 0.31
N LEU A 15 0.16 0.08 0.25
CA LEU A 15 0.76 1.24 0.89
C LEU A 15 0.22 2.54 0.31
N SER A 16 0.12 2.61 -1.01
CA SER A 16 -0.43 3.78 -1.68
C SER A 16 -1.88 4.02 -1.25
N TYR A 17 -2.67 2.96 -1.21
CA TYR A 17 -4.07 3.08 -0.80
C TYR A 17 -4.22 3.60 0.62
N ILE A 18 -3.55 2.99 1.60
CA ILE A 18 -3.69 3.42 3.00
C ILE A 18 -3.08 4.80 3.26
N SER A 19 -2.12 5.21 2.44
CA SER A 19 -1.46 6.52 2.61
C SER A 19 -2.28 7.67 2.03
N THR A 20 -3.11 7.40 1.03
CA THR A 20 -3.80 8.46 0.28
C THR A 20 -5.30 8.50 0.54
N THR A 21 -5.90 7.41 1.04
CA THR A 21 -7.34 7.42 1.31
C THR A 21 -7.68 8.29 2.51
N LEU A 22 -8.79 9.00 2.39
CA LEU A 22 -9.35 9.80 3.49
C LEU A 22 -10.45 9.04 4.23
N VAL A 23 -10.84 7.87 3.72
CA VAL A 23 -11.93 7.08 4.28
C VAL A 23 -11.35 5.84 4.94
N HIS A 24 -11.61 5.68 6.24
CA HIS A 24 -11.20 4.51 7.00
C HIS A 24 -12.37 3.54 7.10
N ASP A 25 -12.66 2.87 6.00
CA ASP A 25 -13.72 1.88 5.90
C ASP A 25 -13.16 0.45 6.02
N SER A 26 -13.97 -0.55 5.71
CA SER A 26 -13.53 -1.94 5.79
C SER A 26 -12.39 -2.25 4.81
N ASN A 27 -12.35 -1.60 3.66
CA ASN A 27 -11.23 -1.76 2.72
C ASN A 27 -9.92 -1.26 3.32
N TYR A 28 -9.97 -0.14 4.02
CA TYR A 28 -8.80 0.37 4.74
C TYR A 28 -8.33 -0.62 5.80
N ASP A 29 -9.25 -1.13 6.59
CA ASP A 29 -8.92 -2.09 7.65
C ASP A 29 -8.29 -3.36 7.08
N ILE A 30 -8.85 -3.89 6.01
CA ILE A 30 -8.31 -5.07 5.34
C ILE A 30 -6.89 -4.78 4.84
N ALA A 31 -6.70 -3.69 4.13
CA ALA A 31 -5.39 -3.32 3.60
C ALA A 31 -4.34 -3.21 4.70
N LEU A 32 -4.69 -2.58 5.80
CA LEU A 32 -3.79 -2.40 6.93
C LEU A 32 -3.43 -3.73 7.59
N ILE A 33 -4.41 -4.59 7.81
CA ILE A 33 -4.17 -5.92 8.39
C ILE A 33 -3.27 -6.76 7.48
N LEU A 34 -3.51 -6.70 6.17
CA LEU A 34 -2.69 -7.45 5.21
C LEU A 34 -1.24 -6.96 5.23
N LEU A 35 -1.03 -5.66 5.30
CA LEU A 35 0.34 -5.12 5.37
C LEU A 35 1.05 -5.52 6.65
N LYS A 36 0.37 -5.47 7.78
CA LYS A 36 0.95 -5.87 9.06
C LYS A 36 1.33 -7.35 9.12
N ASN A 37 0.68 -8.17 8.30
CA ASN A 37 0.90 -9.62 8.26
C ASN A 37 1.50 -10.07 6.93
N TYR A 38 2.14 -9.16 6.21
CA TYR A 38 2.53 -9.37 4.82
C TYR A 38 3.39 -10.62 4.62
N SER A 39 4.36 -10.84 5.48
CA SER A 39 5.26 -11.98 5.38
C SER A 39 4.57 -13.33 5.56
N ARG A 40 3.42 -13.35 6.22
CA ARG A 40 2.65 -14.57 6.47
C ARG A 40 1.68 -14.92 5.34
N LEU A 41 1.29 -13.92 4.54
CA LEU A 41 0.21 -14.07 3.57
C LEU A 41 0.45 -15.15 2.55
N LYS A 42 1.70 -15.35 2.13
CA LYS A 42 2.00 -16.32 1.08
C LYS A 42 1.64 -17.76 1.46
N ASN A 43 1.52 -18.03 2.76
CA ASN A 43 1.20 -19.36 3.28
C ASN A 43 -0.27 -19.50 3.67
N LEU A 44 -1.09 -18.47 3.45
CA LEU A 44 -2.48 -18.47 3.88
C LEU A 44 -3.43 -18.68 2.71
N SER A 45 -4.48 -19.45 2.95
CA SER A 45 -5.61 -19.59 2.03
C SER A 45 -6.51 -18.36 2.12
N ILE A 46 -7.44 -18.22 1.16
CA ILE A 46 -8.42 -17.15 1.21
C ILE A 46 -9.25 -17.19 2.50
N GLY A 47 -9.61 -18.39 2.96
CA GLY A 47 -10.34 -18.55 4.22
C GLY A 47 -9.55 -18.07 5.42
N GLU A 48 -8.26 -18.39 5.46
CA GLU A 48 -7.39 -17.97 6.53
C GLU A 48 -7.15 -16.46 6.52
N VAL A 49 -7.01 -15.88 5.34
CA VAL A 49 -6.90 -14.42 5.20
C VAL A 49 -8.18 -13.73 5.66
N ALA A 50 -9.33 -14.30 5.31
CA ALA A 50 -10.62 -13.78 5.74
C ALA A 50 -10.75 -13.80 7.27
N GLU A 51 -10.34 -14.89 7.90
CA GLU A 51 -10.34 -14.99 9.36
C GLU A 51 -9.43 -13.92 9.99
N LEU A 52 -8.24 -13.74 9.41
CA LEU A 52 -7.29 -12.73 9.89
C LEU A 52 -7.89 -11.33 9.86
N CYS A 53 -8.68 -11.04 8.83
CA CYS A 53 -9.31 -9.73 8.64
C CYS A 53 -10.71 -9.63 9.26
N TYR A 54 -11.20 -10.67 9.88
CA TYR A 54 -12.55 -10.72 10.48
C TYR A 54 -13.66 -10.45 9.47
N VAL A 55 -13.51 -11.00 8.26
CA VAL A 55 -14.50 -10.85 7.18
C VAL A 55 -14.74 -12.19 6.51
N SER A 56 -15.70 -12.24 5.57
CA SER A 56 -15.96 -13.46 4.80
C SER A 56 -14.95 -13.63 3.67
N PRO A 57 -14.75 -14.86 3.16
CA PRO A 57 -13.92 -15.05 1.96
C PRO A 57 -14.42 -14.26 0.75
N ALA A 58 -15.73 -14.09 0.61
CA ALA A 58 -16.30 -13.26 -0.45
C ALA A 58 -15.85 -11.80 -0.34
N ALA A 59 -15.73 -11.29 0.90
CA ALA A 59 -15.23 -9.94 1.13
C ALA A 59 -13.78 -9.80 0.70
N ILE A 60 -12.95 -10.83 0.93
CA ILE A 60 -11.56 -10.82 0.46
C ILE A 60 -11.51 -10.83 -1.07
N SER A 61 -12.35 -11.62 -1.73
CA SER A 61 -12.43 -11.62 -3.20
C SER A 61 -12.81 -10.24 -3.73
N ARG A 62 -13.76 -9.58 -3.10
CA ARG A 62 -14.14 -8.21 -3.49
C ARG A 62 -13.00 -7.22 -3.26
N PHE A 63 -12.28 -7.36 -2.16
CA PHE A 63 -11.13 -6.51 -1.88
C PHE A 63 -10.04 -6.69 -2.94
N CYS A 64 -9.77 -7.93 -3.36
CA CYS A 64 -8.78 -8.18 -4.43
C CYS A 64 -9.15 -7.43 -5.70
N ARG A 65 -10.42 -7.46 -6.09
CA ARG A 65 -10.91 -6.72 -7.27
C ARG A 65 -10.80 -5.20 -7.05
N PHE A 66 -11.11 -4.74 -5.85
CA PHE A 66 -11.00 -3.32 -5.51
C PHE A 66 -9.56 -2.81 -5.68
N ILE A 67 -8.57 -3.60 -5.26
CA ILE A 67 -7.15 -3.23 -5.37
C ILE A 67 -6.63 -3.37 -6.81
N GLY A 68 -7.34 -4.09 -7.69
CA GLY A 68 -6.97 -4.20 -9.09
C GLY A 68 -6.57 -5.58 -9.56
N PHE A 69 -6.89 -6.62 -8.80
CA PHE A 69 -6.68 -8.01 -9.20
C PHE A 69 -8.01 -8.66 -9.56
N ASP A 70 -7.99 -9.58 -10.51
CA ASP A 70 -9.21 -10.25 -10.96
C ASP A 70 -9.74 -11.22 -9.89
N ASN A 71 -8.84 -11.83 -9.12
CA ASN A 71 -9.21 -12.82 -8.12
C ASN A 71 -8.09 -12.98 -7.10
N PHE A 72 -8.33 -13.82 -6.09
CA PHE A 72 -7.36 -14.09 -5.04
C PHE A 72 -6.10 -14.76 -5.57
N LYS A 73 -6.22 -15.59 -6.60
CA LYS A 73 -5.08 -16.27 -7.21
C LYS A 73 -4.08 -15.27 -7.76
N GLU A 74 -4.55 -14.25 -8.51
CA GLU A 74 -3.69 -13.18 -9.01
C GLU A 74 -3.05 -12.38 -7.87
N PHE A 75 -3.83 -12.12 -6.83
CA PHE A 75 -3.34 -11.46 -5.63
C PHE A 75 -2.16 -12.23 -5.04
N LYS A 76 -2.31 -13.55 -4.89
CA LYS A 76 -1.24 -14.42 -4.36
C LYS A 76 -0.02 -14.45 -5.26
N GLN A 77 -0.21 -14.46 -6.57
CA GLN A 77 0.90 -14.43 -7.53
C GLN A 77 1.70 -13.14 -7.39
N SER A 78 1.02 -12.01 -7.25
CA SER A 78 1.68 -10.72 -7.03
C SER A 78 2.45 -10.70 -5.72
N LEU A 79 1.91 -11.32 -4.68
CA LEU A 79 2.56 -11.45 -3.40
C LEU A 79 3.87 -12.25 -3.49
N GLU A 80 3.86 -13.35 -4.23
CA GLU A 80 5.05 -14.18 -4.44
C GLU A 80 6.13 -13.40 -5.20
N GLN A 81 5.73 -12.62 -6.20
CA GLN A 81 6.66 -11.75 -6.94
C GLN A 81 7.30 -10.71 -6.00
N ASP A 82 6.53 -10.14 -5.10
CA ASP A 82 7.05 -9.17 -4.14
C ASP A 82 8.14 -9.79 -3.28
N PHE A 83 7.95 -11.00 -2.81
CA PHE A 83 8.94 -11.65 -1.97
C PHE A 83 10.24 -11.93 -2.72
N SER A 84 10.16 -12.24 -4.00
CA SER A 84 11.35 -12.47 -4.82
C SER A 84 12.10 -11.17 -5.13
N MET A 85 11.40 -10.03 -5.06
CA MET A 85 11.97 -8.71 -5.36
C MET A 85 12.17 -7.86 -4.10
N ALA A 86 11.99 -8.43 -2.92
CA ALA A 86 12.04 -7.70 -1.65
C ALA A 86 13.40 -7.01 -1.46
N ASN A 87 13.36 -5.79 -0.97
CA ASN A 87 14.55 -5.02 -0.65
C ASN A 87 14.53 -4.62 0.84
N ASP A 88 15.68 -4.12 1.31
CA ASP A 88 15.83 -3.78 2.72
C ASP A 88 14.89 -2.66 3.16
N TYR A 89 14.64 -1.71 2.27
CA TYR A 89 13.73 -0.61 2.56
C TYR A 89 12.32 -1.12 2.89
N SER A 90 11.80 -2.03 2.08
CA SER A 90 10.48 -2.61 2.31
C SER A 90 10.41 -3.34 3.66
N ARG A 91 11.46 -4.07 4.01
CA ARG A 91 11.52 -4.77 5.30
C ARG A 91 11.50 -3.80 6.47
N GLN A 92 12.26 -2.72 6.37
CA GLN A 92 12.29 -1.69 7.41
C GLN A 92 10.93 -1.01 7.56
N PHE A 93 10.28 -0.73 6.43
CA PHE A 93 8.95 -0.13 6.45
C PHE A 93 7.93 -1.04 7.14
N TYR A 94 7.93 -2.33 6.83
CA TYR A 94 6.99 -3.26 7.45
C TYR A 94 7.24 -3.39 8.95
N ALA A 95 8.49 -3.39 9.37
CA ALA A 95 8.82 -3.43 10.80
C ALA A 95 8.29 -2.17 11.51
N MET A 96 8.47 -1.01 10.91
CA MET A 96 7.95 0.25 11.43
C MET A 96 6.42 0.25 11.49
N LEU A 97 5.76 -0.27 10.45
CA LEU A 97 4.31 -0.35 10.39
C LEU A 97 3.75 -1.19 11.54
N CYS A 98 4.43 -2.27 11.91
CA CYS A 98 4.01 -3.11 13.01
C CYS A 98 4.20 -2.44 14.37
N SER A 99 5.21 -1.58 14.52
CA SER A 99 5.50 -0.90 15.78
C SER A 99 4.77 0.44 15.92
N ASP A 100 4.65 1.22 14.83
CA ASP A 100 3.98 2.51 14.83
C ASP A 100 3.40 2.78 13.44
N GLU A 101 2.14 2.42 13.22
CA GLU A 101 1.51 2.53 11.92
C GLU A 101 1.33 3.99 11.47
N LYS A 102 1.06 4.90 12.39
CA LYS A 102 0.87 6.32 12.03
C LYS A 102 2.16 6.93 11.52
N MET A 103 3.26 6.64 12.18
CA MET A 103 4.56 7.14 11.78
C MET A 103 5.00 6.51 10.44
N ALA A 104 4.76 5.22 10.25
CA ALA A 104 5.10 4.53 9.01
C ALA A 104 4.34 5.11 7.82
N ILE A 105 3.03 5.33 7.97
CA ILE A 105 2.19 5.89 6.92
C ILE A 105 2.63 7.32 6.61
N ALA A 106 2.91 8.12 7.62
CA ALA A 106 3.38 9.50 7.44
C ALA A 106 4.73 9.53 6.70
N THR A 107 5.65 8.64 7.07
CA THR A 107 6.96 8.55 6.42
C THR A 107 6.81 8.19 4.94
N TYR A 108 5.98 7.20 4.63
CA TYR A 108 5.73 6.80 3.25
C TYR A 108 5.13 7.95 2.44
N ARG A 109 4.18 8.66 3.03
CA ARG A 109 3.53 9.82 2.41
C ARG A 109 4.54 10.92 2.10
N ASP A 110 5.42 11.22 3.05
CA ASP A 110 6.45 12.25 2.88
C ASP A 110 7.41 11.89 1.74
N GLU A 111 7.75 10.63 1.61
CA GLU A 111 8.62 10.17 0.53
C GLU A 111 7.97 10.25 -0.83
N LEU A 112 6.65 10.00 -0.93
CA LEU A 112 5.92 10.20 -2.18
C LEU A 112 5.97 11.66 -2.60
N ILE A 113 5.78 12.58 -1.68
CA ILE A 113 5.83 14.02 -1.94
C ILE A 113 7.23 14.45 -2.38
N ALA A 114 8.27 13.95 -1.71
CA ALA A 114 9.66 14.24 -2.07
C ALA A 114 9.98 13.75 -3.47
N ASN A 115 9.50 12.57 -3.85
CA ASN A 115 9.71 12.04 -5.19
C ASN A 115 9.04 12.89 -6.26
N ILE A 116 7.83 13.37 -6.01
CA ILE A 116 7.13 14.28 -6.91
C ILE A 116 7.94 15.57 -7.09
N SER A 117 8.41 16.15 -6.00
CA SER A 117 9.23 17.35 -5.99
C SER A 117 10.53 17.16 -6.77
N THR A 118 11.18 16.00 -6.60
CA THR A 118 12.44 15.68 -7.26
C THR A 118 12.29 15.54 -8.78
N VAL A 119 11.16 15.05 -9.23
CA VAL A 119 10.92 14.81 -10.66
C VAL A 119 10.79 16.11 -11.44
N SER A 120 10.04 17.10 -10.96
CA SER A 120 9.79 18.33 -11.71
C SER A 120 9.46 19.49 -10.78
N PRO A 121 10.38 19.93 -9.93
CA PRO A 121 10.07 20.95 -8.94
C PRO A 121 9.75 22.33 -9.58
N GLU A 122 10.44 22.69 -10.65
CA GLU A 122 10.25 24.00 -11.29
C GLU A 122 8.94 24.10 -12.06
N ILE A 123 8.30 22.97 -12.37
CA ILE A 123 7.01 22.96 -13.06
C ILE A 123 5.86 23.12 -12.07
N TYR A 124 5.99 22.49 -10.91
CA TYR A 124 4.90 22.37 -9.96
C TYR A 124 4.96 23.40 -8.84
N PHE A 125 6.16 23.77 -8.40
CA PHE A 125 6.32 24.62 -7.24
C PHE A 125 7.47 25.59 -7.47
N THR A 126 7.24 26.85 -7.10
CA THR A 126 8.28 27.87 -7.18
C THR A 126 9.06 28.05 -5.89
N ASP A 127 8.51 27.53 -4.78
CA ASP A 127 9.19 27.56 -3.49
C ASP A 127 8.64 26.48 -2.56
N ALA A 128 9.29 26.35 -1.38
CA ALA A 128 8.92 25.32 -0.41
C ALA A 128 7.52 25.53 0.18
N SER A 129 7.07 26.77 0.29
CA SER A 129 5.76 27.05 0.86
C SER A 129 4.64 26.56 -0.05
N GLN A 130 4.84 26.61 -1.36
CA GLN A 130 3.87 26.08 -2.32
C GLN A 130 3.80 24.57 -2.23
N LEU A 131 4.94 23.90 -2.10
CA LEU A 131 5.00 22.45 -1.93
C LEU A 131 4.27 22.03 -0.65
N GLU A 132 4.53 22.72 0.45
CA GLU A 132 3.88 22.45 1.71
C GLU A 132 2.38 22.64 1.65
N SER A 133 1.93 23.73 1.01
CA SER A 133 0.51 24.00 0.82
C SER A 133 -0.16 22.90 -0.01
N TYR A 134 0.49 22.45 -1.07
CA TYR A 134 -0.01 21.36 -1.90
C TYR A 134 -0.12 20.07 -1.10
N ALA A 135 0.91 19.73 -0.33
CA ALA A 135 0.91 18.53 0.50
C ALA A 135 -0.23 18.57 1.51
N ASN A 136 -0.47 19.71 2.14
CA ASN A 136 -1.54 19.87 3.11
C ASN A 136 -2.93 19.71 2.48
N SER A 137 -3.08 20.10 1.22
CA SER A 137 -4.36 19.94 0.53
C SER A 137 -4.71 18.49 0.19
N LEU A 138 -3.72 17.60 0.18
CA LEU A 138 -3.92 16.18 -0.10
C LEU A 138 -4.38 15.40 1.14
N TYR A 139 -4.22 15.96 2.30
CA TYR A 139 -4.48 15.30 3.58
C TYR A 139 -5.55 16.04 4.37
#